data_0d9436b5f39a9589fbedea7706e5055d
#
_entry.id   0d9436b5f39a9589fbedea7706e5055d
#
_cell.length_a   1.000
_cell.length_b   1.000
_cell.length_c   1.000
_cell.angle_alpha   90.00
_cell.angle_beta   90.00
_cell.angle_gamma   90.00
#
_symmetry.space_group_name_H-M   'P 1'
#
loop_
_entity.id
_entity.type
_entity.pdbx_description
1 polymer ?
#
loop_
_entity_poly.entity_id
_entity_poly.type
_entity_poly.pdbx_seq_one_letter_code
_entity_poly.pdbx_strand_id
1 'polypeptide(L)'
;MDTQKLSIAIQAFIKKQSTNAAYYEENWNERKERKAYYQSFTKDKLLAMTEEDFLEYISRLWAVLMWGNKKYVVDKLIEDNGFSTLKKQLADLLYGSASVEKRWDVFLKSVKGMGPATISELLSYMN
;
A
#
# COMPACT_ATOMS: atom_id res chain seq x y z
N MET A 1 1.70 4.54 -17.53
CA MET A 1 2.35 3.27 -17.22
C MET A 1 1.56 2.12 -17.83
N ASP A 2 2.23 1.16 -18.44
CA ASP A 2 1.48 0.05 -19.01
C ASP A 2 1.27 -1.08 -17.98
N THR A 3 0.29 -1.93 -18.26
CA THR A 3 -0.12 -3.05 -17.41
C THR A 3 1.03 -4.01 -17.15
N GLN A 4 1.88 -4.21 -18.14
CA GLN A 4 2.99 -5.15 -18.06
C GLN A 4 4.01 -4.73 -17.00
N LYS A 5 4.36 -3.45 -16.93
CA LYS A 5 5.29 -2.93 -15.91
C LYS A 5 4.71 -3.07 -14.51
N LEU A 6 3.41 -2.78 -14.35
CA LEU A 6 2.73 -2.93 -13.06
C LEU A 6 2.69 -4.40 -12.64
N SER A 7 2.35 -5.30 -13.54
CA SER A 7 2.31 -6.75 -13.28
C SER A 7 3.69 -7.27 -12.86
N ILE A 8 4.75 -6.85 -13.55
CA ILE A 8 6.13 -7.24 -13.22
C ILE A 8 6.51 -6.74 -11.83
N ALA A 9 6.15 -5.51 -11.47
CA ALA A 9 6.46 -4.95 -10.16
C ALA A 9 5.76 -5.72 -9.03
N ILE A 10 4.51 -6.07 -9.20
CA ILE A 10 3.73 -6.86 -8.22
C ILE A 10 4.32 -8.26 -8.08
N GLN A 11 4.63 -8.92 -9.19
CA GLN A 11 5.19 -10.27 -9.18
C GLN A 11 6.60 -10.29 -8.58
N ALA A 12 7.42 -9.27 -8.86
CA ALA A 12 8.75 -9.16 -8.27
C ALA A 12 8.68 -9.02 -6.75
N PHE A 13 7.73 -8.26 -6.23
CA PHE A 13 7.51 -8.13 -4.79
C PHE A 13 7.14 -9.47 -4.16
N ILE A 14 6.19 -10.19 -4.74
CA ILE A 14 5.75 -11.50 -4.24
C ILE A 14 6.89 -12.51 -4.29
N LYS A 15 7.64 -12.56 -5.38
CA LYS A 15 8.77 -13.47 -5.56
C LYS A 15 9.87 -13.22 -4.53
N LYS A 16 10.17 -11.95 -4.26
CA LYS A 16 11.18 -11.57 -3.28
C LYS A 16 10.87 -12.12 -1.90
N GLN A 17 9.60 -12.16 -1.51
CA GLN A 17 9.19 -12.72 -0.23
C GLN A 17 9.30 -14.24 -0.18
N SER A 18 9.30 -14.92 -1.32
CA SER A 18 9.29 -16.37 -1.41
C SER A 18 10.64 -17.03 -1.73
N THR A 19 11.74 -16.27 -1.82
CA THR A 19 13.03 -16.79 -2.29
C THR A 19 13.85 -17.56 -1.27
N ASN A 20 13.51 -17.48 0.04
CA ASN A 20 14.25 -18.16 1.09
C ASN A 20 13.32 -19.12 1.85
N ALA A 21 13.56 -20.44 1.74
CA ALA A 21 12.64 -21.46 2.23
C ALA A 21 12.43 -21.44 3.76
N ALA A 22 13.48 -21.23 4.56
CA ALA A 22 13.36 -21.18 6.03
C ALA A 22 12.68 -19.89 6.49
N TYR A 23 12.98 -18.81 5.81
CA TYR A 23 12.41 -17.49 6.01
C TYR A 23 11.01 -17.38 5.41
N TYR A 24 10.74 -18.21 4.41
CA TYR A 24 9.50 -18.23 3.63
C TYR A 24 8.26 -18.59 4.47
N GLU A 25 8.33 -19.62 5.28
CA GLU A 25 7.17 -20.04 6.09
C GLU A 25 6.73 -18.95 7.05
N GLU A 26 7.69 -18.34 7.76
CA GLU A 26 7.42 -17.24 8.68
C GLU A 26 6.86 -16.04 7.96
N ASN A 27 7.48 -15.64 6.85
CA ASN A 27 7.01 -14.51 6.06
C ASN A 27 5.70 -14.78 5.34
N TRP A 28 5.43 -16.03 4.97
CA TRP A 28 4.15 -16.40 4.35
C TRP A 28 2.98 -16.18 5.31
N ASN A 29 3.15 -16.57 6.57
CA ASN A 29 2.12 -16.36 7.59
C ASN A 29 1.92 -14.87 7.85
N GLU A 30 2.99 -14.11 7.97
CA GLU A 30 2.93 -12.66 8.14
C GLU A 30 2.24 -11.99 6.94
N ARG A 31 2.54 -12.46 5.72
CA ARG A 31 1.91 -11.94 4.51
C ARG A 31 0.41 -12.23 4.48
N LYS A 32 -0.01 -13.42 4.90
CA LYS A 32 -1.43 -13.76 5.01
C LYS A 32 -2.15 -12.86 6.00
N GLU A 33 -1.54 -12.58 7.13
CA GLU A 33 -2.09 -11.69 8.15
C GLU A 33 -2.20 -10.25 7.62
N ARG A 34 -1.17 -9.77 6.92
CA ARG A 34 -1.21 -8.45 6.27
C ARG A 34 -2.30 -8.39 5.22
N LYS A 35 -2.39 -9.39 4.37
CA LYS A 35 -3.41 -9.45 3.32
C LYS A 35 -4.81 -9.39 3.94
N ALA A 36 -5.08 -10.19 4.98
CA ALA A 36 -6.35 -10.18 5.68
C ALA A 36 -6.64 -8.80 6.29
N TYR A 37 -5.64 -8.19 6.90
CA TYR A 37 -5.76 -6.85 7.50
C TYR A 37 -6.17 -5.83 6.44
N TYR A 38 -5.44 -5.76 5.32
CA TYR A 38 -5.74 -4.77 4.28
C TYR A 38 -7.05 -5.05 3.56
N GLN A 39 -7.38 -6.31 3.34
CA GLN A 39 -8.66 -6.69 2.74
C GLN A 39 -9.86 -6.39 3.63
N SER A 40 -9.66 -6.25 4.93
CA SER A 40 -10.74 -5.87 5.86
C SER A 40 -11.18 -4.42 5.69
N PHE A 41 -10.37 -3.58 5.04
CA PHE A 41 -10.69 -2.17 4.80
C PHE A 41 -11.53 -2.04 3.54
N THR A 42 -12.82 -1.77 3.73
CA THR A 42 -13.72 -1.38 2.64
C THR A 42 -13.42 0.07 2.24
N LYS A 43 -14.00 0.52 1.14
CA LYS A 43 -13.90 1.92 0.72
C LYS A 43 -14.34 2.87 1.84
N ASP A 44 -15.49 2.59 2.46
CA ASP A 44 -16.04 3.41 3.53
C ASP A 44 -15.12 3.42 4.75
N LYS A 45 -14.55 2.27 5.10
CA LYS A 45 -13.63 2.15 6.21
C LYS A 45 -12.34 2.95 5.97
N LEU A 46 -11.82 2.93 4.75
CA LEU A 46 -10.66 3.75 4.37
C LEU A 46 -10.97 5.24 4.55
N LEU A 47 -12.14 5.67 4.08
CA LEU A 47 -12.52 7.08 4.16
C LEU A 47 -12.80 7.53 5.61
N ALA A 48 -13.15 6.60 6.49
CA ALA A 48 -13.44 6.87 7.88
C ALA A 48 -12.21 6.79 8.81
N MET A 49 -11.04 6.41 8.30
CA MET A 49 -9.84 6.30 9.13
C MET A 49 -9.50 7.61 9.82
N THR A 50 -9.12 7.51 11.11
CA THR A 50 -8.50 8.60 11.86
C THR A 50 -7.01 8.66 11.49
N GLU A 51 -6.32 9.72 11.93
CA GLU A 51 -4.86 9.80 11.73
C GLU A 51 -4.13 8.66 12.43
N GLU A 52 -4.62 8.23 13.58
CA GLU A 52 -4.07 7.09 14.32
C GLU A 52 -4.27 5.79 13.54
N ASP A 53 -5.46 5.57 12.98
CA ASP A 53 -5.73 4.41 12.12
C ASP A 53 -4.83 4.41 10.88
N PHE A 54 -4.61 5.58 10.30
CA PHE A 54 -3.75 5.74 9.13
C PHE A 54 -2.29 5.44 9.45
N LEU A 55 -1.82 5.88 10.63
CA LEU A 55 -0.47 5.55 11.09
C LEU A 55 -0.29 4.04 11.19
N GLU A 56 -1.24 3.33 11.78
CA GLU A 56 -1.18 1.87 11.88
C GLU A 56 -1.23 1.22 10.50
N TYR A 57 -2.12 1.70 9.63
CA TYR A 57 -2.29 1.18 8.28
C TYR A 57 -0.98 1.24 7.48
N ILE A 58 -0.32 2.38 7.49
CA ILE A 58 0.95 2.56 6.78
C ILE A 58 2.08 1.77 7.47
N SER A 59 2.10 1.76 8.80
CA SER A 59 3.17 1.12 9.57
C SER A 59 3.24 -0.40 9.40
N ARG A 60 2.14 -1.03 9.02
CA ARG A 60 2.08 -2.47 8.80
C ARG A 60 2.56 -2.91 7.42
N LEU A 61 2.82 -1.96 6.50
CA LEU A 61 3.32 -2.28 5.17
C LEU A 61 4.75 -2.80 5.23
N TRP A 62 5.03 -3.86 4.47
CA TRP A 62 6.38 -4.42 4.33
C TRP A 62 7.36 -3.36 3.84
N ALA A 63 6.94 -2.58 2.84
CA ALA A 63 7.79 -1.56 2.22
C ALA A 63 8.26 -0.49 3.20
N VAL A 64 7.58 -0.30 4.33
CA VAL A 64 7.93 0.74 5.30
C VAL A 64 8.59 0.19 6.58
N LEU A 65 8.82 -1.13 6.66
CA LEU A 65 9.43 -1.75 7.85
C LEU A 65 10.83 -1.19 8.14
N MET A 66 11.54 -0.73 7.11
CA MET A 66 12.89 -0.19 7.24
C MET A 66 12.92 1.32 7.54
N TRP A 67 11.76 1.96 7.61
CA TRP A 67 11.71 3.39 7.92
C TRP A 67 12.07 3.61 9.41
N GLY A 68 12.99 4.56 9.66
CA GLY A 68 13.48 4.81 11.01
C GLY A 68 12.46 5.45 11.94
N ASN A 69 11.67 6.40 11.45
CA ASN A 69 10.63 7.08 12.22
C ASN A 69 9.32 7.11 11.41
N LYS A 70 8.50 6.09 11.60
CA LYS A 70 7.25 5.93 10.86
C LYS A 70 6.25 7.05 11.14
N LYS A 71 6.15 7.47 12.40
CA LYS A 71 5.23 8.55 12.78
C LYS A 71 5.60 9.86 12.07
N TYR A 72 6.87 10.21 12.04
CA TYR A 72 7.34 11.41 11.34
C TYR A 72 7.00 11.35 9.85
N VAL A 73 7.25 10.20 9.22
CA VAL A 73 6.99 10.02 7.79
C VAL A 73 5.49 10.11 7.50
N VAL A 74 4.65 9.50 8.33
CA VAL A 74 3.20 9.54 8.16
C VAL A 74 2.66 10.96 8.39
N ASP A 75 3.13 11.65 9.42
CA ASP A 75 2.76 13.03 9.68
C ASP A 75 3.12 13.93 8.48
N LYS A 76 4.29 13.70 7.88
CA LYS A 76 4.73 14.43 6.70
C LYS A 76 3.87 14.11 5.47
N LEU A 77 3.48 12.87 5.29
CA LEU A 77 2.53 12.48 4.23
C LEU A 77 1.23 13.26 4.36
N ILE A 78 0.70 13.32 5.57
CA ILE A 78 -0.54 14.05 5.86
C ILE A 78 -0.37 15.55 5.59
N GLU A 79 0.74 16.12 6.05
CA GLU A 79 1.03 17.54 5.85
C GLU A 79 1.17 17.90 4.37
N ASP A 80 1.93 17.09 3.62
CA ASP A 80 2.23 17.39 2.21
C ASP A 80 1.03 17.18 1.28
N ASN A 81 0.10 16.29 1.63
CA ASN A 81 -1.01 15.90 0.75
C ASN A 81 -2.40 16.31 1.26
N GLY A 82 -2.54 16.50 2.57
CA GLY A 82 -3.84 16.64 3.21
C GLY A 82 -4.46 15.27 3.53
N PHE A 83 -4.91 15.08 4.75
CA PHE A 83 -5.41 13.78 5.22
C PHE A 83 -6.65 13.31 4.42
N SER A 84 -7.58 14.22 4.18
CA SER A 84 -8.78 13.90 3.40
C SER A 84 -8.43 13.47 1.98
N THR A 85 -7.48 14.16 1.35
CA THR A 85 -6.99 13.84 0.00
C THR A 85 -6.31 12.48 -0.03
N LEU A 86 -5.45 12.19 0.96
CA LEU A 86 -4.78 10.89 1.05
C LEU A 86 -5.79 9.74 1.12
N LYS A 87 -6.80 9.87 1.97
CA LYS A 87 -7.81 8.82 2.11
C LYS A 87 -8.61 8.61 0.82
N LYS A 88 -8.99 9.69 0.15
CA LYS A 88 -9.71 9.62 -1.12
C LYS A 88 -8.87 8.98 -2.22
N GLN A 89 -7.61 9.37 -2.33
CA GLN A 89 -6.70 8.80 -3.32
C GLN A 89 -6.45 7.32 -3.05
N LEU A 90 -6.29 6.94 -1.78
CA LEU A 90 -6.11 5.55 -1.39
C LEU A 90 -7.34 4.71 -1.73
N ALA A 91 -8.53 5.21 -1.42
CA ALA A 91 -9.78 4.53 -1.75
C ALA A 91 -9.94 4.36 -3.25
N ASP A 92 -9.58 5.37 -4.03
CA ASP A 92 -9.65 5.31 -5.50
C ASP A 92 -8.63 4.32 -6.08
N LEU A 93 -7.41 4.29 -5.51
CA LEU A 93 -6.39 3.33 -5.93
C LEU A 93 -6.88 1.89 -5.77
N LEU A 94 -7.49 1.57 -4.64
CA LEU A 94 -7.84 0.20 -4.29
C LEU A 94 -9.23 -0.22 -4.77
N TYR A 95 -10.18 0.71 -4.87
CA TYR A 95 -11.59 0.42 -5.18
C TYR A 95 -12.17 1.24 -6.33
N GLY A 96 -11.36 2.05 -7.01
CA GLY A 96 -11.82 2.84 -8.14
C GLY A 96 -12.27 1.98 -9.31
N SER A 97 -13.09 2.57 -10.19
CA SER A 97 -13.65 1.88 -11.36
C SER A 97 -12.74 1.92 -12.59
N ALA A 98 -11.74 2.79 -12.60
CA ALA A 98 -10.79 2.88 -13.72
C ALA A 98 -9.88 1.65 -13.77
N SER A 99 -9.16 1.47 -14.88
CA SER A 99 -8.16 0.40 -14.98
C SER A 99 -7.10 0.54 -13.90
N VAL A 100 -6.49 -0.58 -13.51
CA VAL A 100 -5.40 -0.59 -12.51
C VAL A 100 -4.26 0.33 -12.93
N GLU A 101 -3.91 0.32 -14.21
CA GLU A 101 -2.86 1.19 -14.76
C GLU A 101 -3.16 2.67 -14.55
N LYS A 102 -4.38 3.07 -14.85
CA LYS A 102 -4.80 4.45 -14.69
C LYS A 102 -4.81 4.86 -13.22
N ARG A 103 -5.32 3.99 -12.35
CA ARG A 103 -5.34 4.23 -10.90
C ARG A 103 -3.93 4.35 -10.34
N TRP A 104 -3.01 3.51 -10.82
CA TRP A 104 -1.59 3.58 -10.47
C TRP A 104 -1.00 4.93 -10.83
N ASP A 105 -1.18 5.36 -12.08
CA ASP A 105 -0.62 6.61 -12.57
C ASP A 105 -1.18 7.82 -11.82
N VAL A 106 -2.48 7.84 -11.60
CA VAL A 106 -3.13 8.94 -10.87
C VAL A 106 -2.60 9.03 -9.44
N PHE A 107 -2.51 7.90 -8.75
CA PHE A 107 -2.03 7.87 -7.37
C PHE A 107 -0.56 8.32 -7.28
N LEU A 108 0.28 7.78 -8.15
CA LEU A 108 1.71 8.10 -8.16
C LEU A 108 1.96 9.60 -8.39
N LYS A 109 1.15 10.22 -9.25
CA LYS A 109 1.27 11.64 -9.56
C LYS A 109 0.62 12.54 -8.52
N SER A 110 -0.44 12.07 -7.86
CA SER A 110 -1.25 12.87 -6.95
C SER A 110 -0.77 12.84 -5.52
N VAL A 111 -0.12 11.76 -5.09
CA VAL A 111 0.31 11.56 -3.70
C VAL A 111 1.83 11.67 -3.61
N LYS A 112 2.30 12.60 -2.79
CA LYS A 112 3.72 12.79 -2.52
C LYS A 112 4.17 11.88 -1.38
N GLY A 113 5.34 11.28 -1.53
CA GLY A 113 5.98 10.50 -0.47
C GLY A 113 5.67 9.02 -0.46
N MET A 114 4.81 8.53 -1.36
CA MET A 114 4.53 7.10 -1.51
C MET A 114 5.01 6.63 -2.88
N GLY A 115 5.98 5.74 -2.89
CA GLY A 115 6.63 5.28 -4.10
C GLY A 115 6.06 3.98 -4.66
N PRO A 116 6.63 3.50 -5.78
CA PRO A 116 6.15 2.30 -6.47
C PRO A 116 6.12 1.05 -5.60
N ALA A 117 7.08 0.87 -4.69
CA ALA A 117 7.12 -0.31 -3.80
C ALA A 117 5.89 -0.37 -2.90
N THR A 118 5.52 0.74 -2.28
CA THR A 118 4.36 0.84 -1.39
C THR A 118 3.06 0.61 -2.17
N ILE A 119 2.93 1.22 -3.32
CA ILE A 119 1.74 1.09 -4.17
C ILE A 119 1.58 -0.34 -4.66
N SER A 120 2.68 -0.97 -5.11
CA SER A 120 2.68 -2.37 -5.57
C SER A 120 2.25 -3.32 -4.46
N GLU A 121 2.74 -3.09 -3.25
CA GLU A 121 2.38 -3.90 -2.09
C GLU A 121 0.87 -3.82 -1.81
N LEU A 122 0.33 -2.62 -1.72
CA LEU A 122 -1.10 -2.41 -1.47
C LEU A 122 -1.97 -3.11 -2.52
N LEU A 123 -1.62 -2.94 -3.79
CA LEU A 123 -2.35 -3.59 -4.88
C LEU A 123 -2.23 -5.11 -4.83
N SER A 124 -1.09 -5.65 -4.39
CA SER A 124 -0.89 -7.10 -4.29
C SER A 124 -1.82 -7.73 -3.25
N TYR A 125 -2.19 -6.99 -2.21
CA TYR A 125 -3.10 -7.49 -1.18
C TYR A 125 -4.56 -7.53 -1.64
N MET A 126 -4.89 -6.80 -2.69
CA MET A 126 -6.25 -6.72 -3.21
C MET A 126 -6.56 -7.79 -4.27
N ASN A 127 -5.59 -8.60 -4.62
CA ASN A 127 -5.75 -9.69 -5.60
C ASN A 127 -5.94 -11.04 -4.95
#